data_f65b447d0b5f10f6c9cd883043945b36
#
_entry.id   f65b447d0b5f10f6c9cd883043945b36
#
_cell.length_a   1.000
_cell.length_b   1.000
_cell.length_c   1.000
_cell.angle_alpha   90.00
_cell.angle_beta   90.00
_cell.angle_gamma   90.00
#
_symmetry.space_group_name_H-M   'P 1'
#
loop_
_entity.id
_entity.type
_entity.pdbx_description
1 polymer ?
#
loop_
_entity_poly.entity_id
_entity_poly.type
_entity_poly.pdbx_seq_one_letter_code
_entity_poly.pdbx_strand_id
1 'polypeptide(L)'
;PEKLMFESVIAIDQNLTYTGVIAADDEDSSDICMLMIPEAKENAIAGKMSAVRLTNLISDAPDLELVASDGTVLLSGLGFGGVSCNLAIPSGRYELNLREKRSRKGVKTFKADFAPRMHYTLFITGKYGKEPIVKIIIPEDGVNYLELC
;
A
#
# COMPACT_ATOMS: atom_id res chain seq x y z
N PRO A 1 0.48 -32.61 12.36
CA PRO A 1 0.40 -32.63 10.90
C PRO A 1 0.26 -31.21 10.34
N GLU A 2 0.96 -30.93 9.26
CA GLU A 2 0.82 -29.67 8.53
C GLU A 2 -0.58 -29.61 7.92
N LYS A 3 -1.24 -28.46 8.07
CA LYS A 3 -2.57 -28.22 7.50
C LYS A 3 -2.41 -27.21 6.37
N LEU A 4 -2.85 -27.57 5.16
CA LEU A 4 -2.95 -26.62 4.06
C LEU A 4 -3.97 -25.53 4.43
N MET A 5 -3.53 -24.28 4.51
CA MET A 5 -4.38 -23.16 4.87
C MET A 5 -4.97 -22.46 3.65
N PHE A 6 -4.21 -22.41 2.55
CA PHE A 6 -4.60 -21.70 1.34
C PHE A 6 -3.83 -22.23 0.14
N GLU A 7 -4.49 -22.36 -0.99
CA GLU A 7 -3.90 -22.69 -2.29
C GLU A 7 -4.59 -21.87 -3.38
N SER A 8 -3.83 -21.31 -4.29
CA SER A 8 -4.36 -20.55 -5.42
C SER A 8 -3.45 -20.65 -6.63
N VAL A 9 -4.05 -20.59 -7.81
CA VAL A 9 -3.34 -20.47 -9.09
C VAL A 9 -3.36 -19.01 -9.52
N ILE A 10 -2.19 -18.46 -9.76
CA ILE A 10 -2.02 -17.07 -10.20
C ILE A 10 -1.46 -17.02 -11.62
N ALA A 11 -1.96 -16.08 -12.41
CA ALA A 11 -1.39 -15.73 -13.70
C ALA A 11 -0.42 -14.56 -13.53
N ILE A 12 0.77 -14.69 -14.07
CA ILE A 12 1.82 -13.66 -14.03
C ILE A 12 2.15 -13.28 -15.47
N ASP A 13 2.01 -12.00 -15.77
CA ASP A 13 2.39 -11.46 -17.08
C ASP A 13 3.91 -11.38 -17.21
N GLN A 14 4.39 -11.61 -18.42
CA GLN A 14 5.82 -11.50 -18.72
C GLN A 14 6.32 -10.07 -18.50
N ASN A 15 7.53 -9.96 -17.99
CA ASN A 15 8.20 -8.68 -17.74
C ASN A 15 7.47 -7.73 -16.75
N LEU A 16 6.63 -8.25 -15.87
CA LEU A 16 6.08 -7.51 -14.73
C LEU A 16 6.61 -8.06 -13.42
N THR A 17 6.85 -7.18 -12.49
CA THR A 17 7.14 -7.50 -11.09
C THR A 17 5.87 -7.38 -10.28
N TYR A 18 5.65 -8.32 -9.36
CA TYR A 18 4.47 -8.33 -8.51
C TYR A 18 4.86 -8.45 -7.05
N THR A 19 4.11 -7.78 -6.20
CA THR A 19 4.08 -8.05 -4.77
C THR A 19 2.86 -8.90 -4.45
N GLY A 20 3.08 -10.13 -3.98
CA GLY A 20 2.03 -11.00 -3.48
C GLY A 20 1.73 -10.70 -2.02
N VAL A 21 0.49 -10.41 -1.70
CA VAL A 21 0.02 -10.14 -0.34
C VAL A 21 -0.99 -11.20 0.07
N ILE A 22 -0.72 -11.88 1.18
CA ILE A 22 -1.69 -12.79 1.81
C ILE A 22 -2.41 -11.99 2.89
N ALA A 23 -3.72 -11.87 2.76
CA ALA A 23 -4.59 -11.16 3.69
C ALA A 23 -5.73 -12.06 4.15
N ALA A 24 -6.18 -11.88 5.38
CA ALA A 24 -7.37 -12.52 5.91
C ALA A 24 -8.47 -11.47 6.09
N ASP A 25 -9.68 -11.80 5.65
CA ASP A 25 -10.81 -10.87 5.73
C ASP A 25 -11.46 -10.87 7.11
N ASP A 26 -11.35 -11.95 7.92
CA ASP A 26 -12.02 -12.02 9.22
C ASP A 26 -11.19 -12.70 10.32
N GLU A 27 -11.71 -12.61 11.56
CA GLU A 27 -11.13 -13.18 12.78
C GLU A 27 -10.99 -14.72 12.71
N ASP A 28 -11.81 -15.38 11.92
CA ASP A 28 -11.86 -16.84 11.80
C ASP A 28 -10.84 -17.43 10.81
N SER A 29 -9.95 -16.66 10.24
CA SER A 29 -8.92 -17.14 9.30
C SER A 29 -9.44 -18.08 8.17
N SER A 30 -10.75 -18.19 8.00
CA SER A 30 -11.36 -19.01 6.96
C SER A 30 -11.31 -18.35 5.58
N ASP A 31 -11.27 -17.03 5.52
CA ASP A 31 -11.28 -16.25 4.30
C ASP A 31 -9.91 -15.61 4.03
N ILE A 32 -8.93 -16.48 3.80
CA ILE A 32 -7.61 -16.04 3.36
C ILE A 32 -7.67 -15.76 1.85
N CYS A 33 -7.26 -14.57 1.45
CA CYS A 33 -7.11 -14.21 0.05
C CYS A 33 -5.68 -13.82 -0.30
N MET A 34 -5.32 -13.96 -1.55
CA MET A 34 -4.05 -13.47 -2.09
C MET A 34 -4.32 -12.34 -3.07
N LEU A 35 -3.72 -11.20 -2.81
CA LEU A 35 -3.75 -10.04 -3.68
C LEU A 35 -2.43 -9.97 -4.44
N MET A 36 -2.50 -9.92 -5.77
CA MET A 36 -1.35 -9.72 -6.63
C MET A 36 -1.30 -8.26 -7.06
N ILE A 37 -0.32 -7.52 -6.57
CA ILE A 37 -0.16 -6.10 -6.83
C ILE A 37 0.97 -5.93 -7.84
N PRO A 38 0.66 -5.58 -9.11
CA PRO A 38 1.71 -5.33 -10.09
C PRO A 38 2.51 -4.09 -9.66
N GLU A 39 3.82 -4.21 -9.62
CA GLU A 39 4.70 -3.08 -9.42
C GLU A 39 4.77 -2.26 -10.71
N ALA A 40 4.72 -0.94 -10.56
CA ALA A 40 4.69 -0.07 -11.73
C ALA A 40 5.99 -0.19 -12.53
N LYS A 41 5.85 -0.53 -13.79
CA LYS A 41 6.93 -0.49 -14.79
C LYS A 41 7.28 0.94 -15.20
N GLU A 42 6.59 1.91 -14.63
CA GLU A 42 6.59 3.25 -15.16
C GLU A 42 7.91 3.96 -14.94
N ASN A 43 8.40 4.38 -16.07
CA ASN A 43 9.23 5.54 -16.34
C ASN A 43 10.19 5.94 -15.21
N ALA A 44 11.44 5.97 -15.55
CA ALA A 44 12.48 6.55 -14.71
C ALA A 44 11.96 7.85 -14.06
N ILE A 45 11.79 7.80 -12.75
CA ILE A 45 11.40 8.97 -11.97
C ILE A 45 12.51 9.99 -12.10
N ALA A 46 12.20 11.14 -12.68
CA ALA A 46 13.18 12.15 -12.97
C ALA A 46 13.57 12.95 -11.72
N GLY A 47 14.84 13.31 -11.63
CA GLY A 47 15.34 14.29 -10.69
C GLY A 47 15.23 13.87 -9.21
N LYS A 48 14.69 14.77 -8.40
CA LYS A 48 14.50 14.60 -6.94
C LYS A 48 13.07 14.19 -6.59
N MET A 49 12.45 13.37 -7.42
CA MET A 49 11.10 12.89 -7.20
C MET A 49 11.12 11.42 -6.76
N SER A 50 10.06 11.00 -6.10
CA SER A 50 9.75 9.63 -5.73
C SER A 50 8.34 9.30 -6.20
N ALA A 51 8.04 8.05 -6.48
CA ALA A 51 6.68 7.60 -6.76
C ALA A 51 6.13 6.86 -5.53
N VAL A 52 4.94 7.25 -5.11
CA VAL A 52 4.27 6.68 -3.95
C VAL A 52 2.88 6.23 -4.33
N ARG A 53 2.47 5.05 -3.89
CA ARG A 53 1.11 4.55 -3.99
C ARG A 53 0.68 3.92 -2.68
N LEU A 54 -0.60 3.72 -2.52
CA LEU A 54 -1.23 3.23 -1.30
C LEU A 54 -2.06 1.98 -1.61
N THR A 55 -2.03 0.99 -0.74
CA THR A 55 -2.95 -0.13 -0.78
C THR A 55 -3.58 -0.36 0.59
N ASN A 56 -4.91 -0.54 0.63
CA ASN A 56 -5.65 -0.78 1.84
C ASN A 56 -5.90 -2.28 2.02
N LEU A 57 -5.32 -2.85 3.07
CA LEU A 57 -5.46 -4.25 3.45
C LEU A 57 -6.31 -4.45 4.72
N ILE A 58 -7.09 -3.44 5.09
CA ILE A 58 -8.02 -3.50 6.23
C ILE A 58 -9.43 -3.72 5.71
N SER A 59 -9.98 -4.92 5.94
CA SER A 59 -11.29 -5.30 5.42
C SER A 59 -12.46 -4.53 6.03
N ASP A 60 -12.36 -4.17 7.30
CA ASP A 60 -13.39 -3.48 8.06
C ASP A 60 -13.24 -1.95 8.09
N ALA A 61 -12.30 -1.40 7.33
CA ALA A 61 -12.11 0.05 7.26
C ALA A 61 -13.05 0.72 6.23
N PRO A 62 -13.53 1.94 6.51
CA PRO A 62 -14.15 2.77 5.49
C PRO A 62 -13.12 3.20 4.44
N ASP A 63 -13.57 3.84 3.36
CA ASP A 63 -12.66 4.43 2.38
C ASP A 63 -11.67 5.38 3.06
N LEU A 64 -10.39 5.16 2.81
CA LEU A 64 -9.29 5.90 3.40
C LEU A 64 -8.67 6.88 2.40
N GLU A 65 -8.09 7.93 2.93
CA GLU A 65 -7.27 8.89 2.17
C GLU A 65 -5.98 9.22 2.91
N LEU A 66 -4.93 9.46 2.15
CA LEU A 66 -3.63 9.89 2.63
C LEU A 66 -3.49 11.39 2.45
N VAL A 67 -3.12 12.07 3.51
CA VAL A 67 -3.07 13.53 3.58
C VAL A 67 -1.73 14.00 4.10
N ALA A 68 -1.16 15.01 3.49
CA ALA A 68 0.03 15.69 3.98
C ALA A 68 -0.28 16.53 5.23
N SER A 69 0.75 16.93 5.95
CA SER A 69 0.61 17.74 7.19
C SER A 69 -0.06 19.10 6.97
N ASP A 70 0.00 19.66 5.76
CA ASP A 70 -0.69 20.89 5.39
C ASP A 70 -2.16 20.71 5.02
N GLY A 71 -2.68 19.48 5.08
CA GLY A 71 -4.06 19.13 4.74
C GLY A 71 -4.28 18.76 3.27
N THR A 72 -3.26 18.80 2.43
CA THR A 72 -3.35 18.40 1.02
C THR A 72 -3.64 16.91 0.92
N VAL A 73 -4.71 16.53 0.22
CA VAL A 73 -5.02 15.13 -0.07
C VAL A 73 -4.10 14.63 -1.16
N LEU A 74 -3.29 13.65 -0.83
CA LEU A 74 -2.32 13.04 -1.76
C LEU A 74 -2.95 11.87 -2.53
N LEU A 75 -3.58 10.96 -1.82
CA LEU A 75 -4.21 9.76 -2.38
C LEU A 75 -5.56 9.53 -1.69
N SER A 76 -6.56 9.06 -2.40
CA SER A 76 -7.92 9.00 -1.88
C SER A 76 -8.74 7.84 -2.46
N GLY A 77 -9.72 7.39 -1.68
CA GLY A 77 -10.80 6.53 -2.14
C GLY A 77 -10.48 5.05 -2.22
N LEU A 78 -9.67 4.53 -1.30
CA LEU A 78 -9.28 3.14 -1.29
C LEU A 78 -10.11 2.32 -0.29
N GLY A 79 -10.98 1.46 -0.82
CA GLY A 79 -11.56 0.35 -0.07
C GLY A 79 -10.58 -0.82 0.06
N PHE A 80 -11.02 -1.90 0.72
CA PHE A 80 -10.21 -3.11 0.92
C PHE A 80 -9.70 -3.69 -0.41
N GLY A 81 -8.43 -4.05 -0.45
CA GLY A 81 -7.76 -4.58 -1.64
C GLY A 81 -7.49 -3.55 -2.74
N GLY A 82 -7.94 -2.31 -2.55
CA GLY A 82 -7.68 -1.24 -3.52
C GLY A 82 -6.22 -0.80 -3.53
N VAL A 83 -5.73 -0.48 -4.73
CA VAL A 83 -4.40 0.08 -4.97
C VAL A 83 -4.54 1.40 -5.72
N SER A 84 -3.93 2.46 -5.21
CA SER A 84 -3.96 3.77 -5.86
C SER A 84 -3.10 3.82 -7.12
N CYS A 85 -3.30 4.84 -7.94
CA CYS A 85 -2.30 5.23 -8.94
C CYS A 85 -0.99 5.64 -8.25
N ASN A 86 0.11 5.60 -8.99
CA ASN A 86 1.36 6.19 -8.55
C ASN A 86 1.24 7.72 -8.53
N LEU A 87 1.66 8.30 -7.42
CA LEU A 87 1.79 9.75 -7.27
C LEU A 87 3.26 10.12 -7.22
N ALA A 88 3.70 10.96 -8.14
CA ALA A 88 5.04 11.54 -8.06
C ALA A 88 5.04 12.69 -7.04
N ILE A 89 5.92 12.59 -6.04
CA ILE A 89 6.11 13.61 -5.02
C ILE A 89 7.61 13.95 -4.91
N PRO A 90 7.98 15.16 -4.46
CA PRO A 90 9.37 15.45 -4.13
C PRO A 90 9.92 14.44 -3.12
N SER A 91 11.17 14.00 -3.32
CA SER A 91 11.83 13.13 -2.34
C SER A 91 12.10 13.91 -1.05
N GLY A 92 12.09 13.20 0.08
CA GLY A 92 12.34 13.80 1.39
C GLY A 92 11.49 13.21 2.49
N ARG A 93 11.48 13.91 3.62
CA ARG A 93 10.76 13.49 4.83
C ARG A 93 9.39 14.11 4.88
N TYR A 94 8.40 13.27 5.18
CA TYR A 94 6.99 13.63 5.29
C TYR A 94 6.43 13.23 6.64
N GLU A 95 5.55 14.06 7.17
CA GLU A 95 4.59 13.66 8.17
C GLU A 95 3.24 13.52 7.48
N LEU A 96 2.68 12.32 7.51
CA LEU A 96 1.50 11.91 6.77
C LEU A 96 0.39 11.49 7.71
N ASN A 97 -0.83 11.80 7.32
CA ASN A 97 -2.04 11.40 8.04
C ASN A 97 -2.89 10.49 7.19
N LEU A 98 -3.17 9.30 7.69
CA LEU A 98 -4.21 8.44 7.17
C LEU A 98 -5.52 8.81 7.88
N ARG A 99 -6.59 9.06 7.11
CA ARG A 99 -7.90 9.41 7.66
C ARG A 99 -9.04 8.80 6.86
N GLU A 100 -10.22 8.76 7.45
CA GLU A 100 -11.44 8.41 6.74
C GLU A 100 -11.79 9.51 5.71
N LYS A 101 -12.15 9.08 4.51
CA LYS A 101 -12.51 10.01 3.43
C LYS A 101 -13.75 10.84 3.74
N ARG A 102 -14.80 10.23 4.26
CA ARG A 102 -16.09 10.90 4.51
C ARG A 102 -16.09 11.75 5.77
N SER A 103 -15.74 11.15 6.89
CA SER A 103 -15.80 11.81 8.21
C SER A 103 -14.61 12.72 8.48
N ARG A 104 -13.52 12.59 7.72
CA ARG A 104 -12.24 13.25 7.96
C ARG A 104 -11.56 12.87 9.28
N LYS A 105 -12.07 11.83 9.93
CA LYS A 105 -11.51 11.32 11.19
C LYS A 105 -10.13 10.72 10.96
N GLY A 106 -9.15 11.17 11.74
CA GLY A 106 -7.79 10.62 11.72
C GLY A 106 -7.75 9.17 12.16
N VAL A 107 -7.03 8.35 11.42
CA VAL A 107 -6.81 6.93 11.70
C VAL A 107 -5.39 6.71 12.20
N LYS A 108 -4.40 7.27 11.51
CA LYS A 108 -2.98 7.10 11.84
C LYS A 108 -2.15 8.25 11.31
N THR A 109 -1.33 8.84 12.19
CA THR A 109 -0.24 9.73 11.78
C THR A 109 1.08 8.96 11.78
N PHE A 110 1.90 9.15 10.77
CA PHE A 110 3.18 8.49 10.65
C PHE A 110 4.20 9.36 9.89
N LYS A 111 5.47 9.02 10.04
CA LYS A 111 6.56 9.67 9.29
C LYS A 111 7.10 8.71 8.24
N ALA A 112 7.43 9.24 7.07
CA ALA A 112 8.03 8.50 5.98
C ALA A 112 9.19 9.31 5.38
N ASP A 113 10.21 8.60 4.91
CA ASP A 113 11.34 9.20 4.19
C ASP A 113 11.43 8.53 2.81
N PHE A 114 11.26 9.32 1.76
CA PHE A 114 11.24 8.84 0.39
C PHE A 114 12.52 9.27 -0.33
N ALA A 115 13.36 8.31 -0.66
CA ALA A 115 14.58 8.55 -1.41
C ALA A 115 14.28 8.92 -2.88
N PRO A 116 15.13 9.75 -3.52
CA PRO A 116 14.91 10.15 -4.90
C PRO A 116 14.99 8.98 -5.87
N ARG A 117 14.15 9.01 -6.89
CA ARG A 117 14.05 8.03 -7.96
C ARG A 117 13.63 6.62 -7.53
N MET A 118 12.96 6.52 -6.37
CA MET A 118 12.48 5.24 -5.82
C MET A 118 10.95 5.16 -5.89
N HIS A 119 10.46 3.92 -6.01
CA HIS A 119 9.04 3.59 -5.94
C HIS A 119 8.73 2.99 -4.58
N TYR A 120 7.60 3.39 -4.00
CA TYR A 120 7.14 2.92 -2.70
C TYR A 120 5.67 2.55 -2.76
N THR A 121 5.33 1.41 -2.18
CA THR A 121 3.96 1.02 -1.90
C THR A 121 3.71 1.08 -0.41
N LEU A 122 2.78 1.91 0.03
CA LEU A 122 2.37 2.00 1.43
C LEU A 122 1.25 1.00 1.68
N PHE A 123 1.54 -0.02 2.47
CA PHE A 123 0.58 -1.04 2.87
C PHE A 123 -0.09 -0.65 4.18
N ILE A 124 -1.41 -0.44 4.14
CA ILE A 124 -2.21 -0.19 5.35
C ILE A 124 -2.71 -1.53 5.86
N THR A 125 -2.28 -1.92 7.05
CA THR A 125 -2.57 -3.21 7.67
C THR A 125 -3.15 -3.04 9.08
N GLY A 126 -3.63 -4.12 9.66
CA GLY A 126 -4.23 -4.14 11.00
C GLY A 126 -5.74 -4.21 10.95
N LYS A 127 -6.40 -3.75 12.02
CA LYS A 127 -7.87 -3.69 12.13
C LYS A 127 -8.32 -2.27 12.43
N TYR A 128 -9.47 -1.90 11.91
CA TYR A 128 -10.02 -0.57 12.12
C TYR A 128 -10.64 -0.47 13.52
N GLY A 129 -10.09 0.42 14.36
CA GLY A 129 -10.60 0.67 15.71
C GLY A 129 -10.45 -0.50 16.71
N LYS A 130 -9.66 -1.52 16.37
CA LYS A 130 -9.44 -2.72 17.19
C LYS A 130 -7.96 -3.12 17.19
N GLU A 131 -7.62 -4.12 17.97
CA GLU A 131 -6.31 -4.80 17.87
C GLU A 131 -6.32 -5.90 16.78
N PRO A 132 -5.22 -6.10 16.05
CA PRO A 132 -4.00 -5.29 16.05
C PRO A 132 -4.25 -3.90 15.43
N ILE A 133 -3.72 -2.86 16.06
CA ILE A 133 -3.89 -1.48 15.60
C ILE A 133 -3.39 -1.28 14.15
N VAL A 134 -3.92 -0.27 13.48
CA VAL A 134 -3.50 0.11 12.13
C VAL A 134 -2.01 0.41 12.08
N LYS A 135 -1.33 -0.24 11.15
CA LYS A 135 0.09 -0.05 10.84
C LYS A 135 0.27 0.30 9.37
N ILE A 136 1.31 1.06 9.08
CA ILE A 136 1.75 1.33 7.72
C ILE A 136 3.09 0.62 7.53
N ILE A 137 3.16 -0.22 6.51
CA ILE A 137 4.39 -0.89 6.09
C ILE A 137 4.82 -0.26 4.79
N ILE A 138 6.07 0.17 4.70
CA ILE A 138 6.62 0.90 3.55
C ILE A 138 7.88 0.18 3.07
N PRO A 139 7.76 -0.93 2.35
CA PRO A 139 8.90 -1.50 1.66
C PRO A 139 9.24 -0.66 0.44
N GLU A 140 10.48 -0.76 0.00
CA GLU A 140 10.84 -0.33 -1.34
C GLU A 140 10.32 -1.36 -2.35
N ASP A 141 9.78 -0.90 -3.47
CA ASP A 141 9.30 -1.80 -4.50
C ASP A 141 10.47 -2.56 -5.14
N GLY A 142 10.29 -3.83 -5.43
CA GLY A 142 11.33 -4.69 -6.03
C GLY A 142 11.83 -4.17 -7.37
N VAL A 143 11.00 -3.44 -8.12
CA VAL A 143 11.37 -2.77 -9.36
C VAL A 143 12.55 -1.80 -9.20
N ASN A 144 12.82 -1.29 -8.00
CA ASN A 144 13.98 -0.44 -7.73
C ASN A 144 15.32 -1.17 -7.86
N TYR A 145 15.31 -2.49 -7.79
CA TYR A 145 16.51 -3.34 -7.74
C TYR A 145 16.63 -4.28 -8.95
N LEU A 146 15.57 -4.43 -9.73
CA LEU A 146 15.55 -5.31 -10.89
C LEU A 146 15.85 -4.52 -12.17
N GLU A 147 16.96 -4.84 -12.81
CA GLU A 147 17.15 -4.49 -14.22
C GLU A 147 16.21 -5.35 -15.03
N LEU A 148 15.07 -4.82 -15.41
CA LEU A 148 14.14 -5.49 -16.32
C LEU A 148 14.74 -5.42 -17.73
N CYS A 149 15.31 -6.52 -18.17
CA CYS A 149 15.79 -6.72 -19.54
C CYS A 149 14.66 -6.62 -20.56
#